data_634739dbcb3a9d6a664fc8b92e62a175
#
_entry.id   634739dbcb3a9d6a664fc8b92e62a175
#
_cell.length_a   1.000
_cell.length_b   1.000
_cell.length_c   1.000
_cell.angle_alpha   90.00
_cell.angle_beta   90.00
_cell.angle_gamma   90.00
#
_symmetry.space_group_name_H-M   'P 1'
#
loop_
_entity.id
_entity.type
_entity.pdbx_description
1 polymer ?
#
loop_
_entity_poly.entity_id
_entity_poly.type
_entity_poly.pdbx_seq_one_letter_code
_entity_poly.pdbx_strand_id
1 'polypeptide(L)'
;MNFTEHYVLDGASLLAMGGNKQVSGLIHAAAASVDVRLWVPVLCLPEAERERAGIVAHVGVLLDVLRVVDDDYAMAVTVAELVRDGIDFGIAAAVHVARPNLMLPDGALVATVAPERYAGLGVGVMDLNR
;
A
#
# COMPACT_ATOMS: atom_id res chain seq x y z
N MET A 1 -11.54 0.08 24.19
CA MET A 1 -10.21 -0.13 23.58
C MET A 1 -10.32 0.18 22.11
N ASN A 2 -9.49 1.10 21.65
CA ASN A 2 -9.51 1.52 20.24
C ASN A 2 -8.47 0.72 19.46
N PHE A 3 -8.91 0.09 18.38
CA PHE A 3 -8.00 -0.58 17.45
C PHE A 3 -7.70 0.34 16.30
N THR A 4 -6.43 0.46 15.97
CA THR A 4 -6.01 1.14 14.75
C THR A 4 -5.90 0.11 13.64
N GLU A 5 -6.62 0.35 12.55
CA GLU A 5 -6.55 -0.48 11.37
C GLU A 5 -5.51 0.09 10.43
N HIS A 6 -4.58 -0.75 10.00
CA HIS A 6 -3.50 -0.36 9.10
C HIS A 6 -3.65 -1.07 7.77
N TYR A 7 -3.65 -0.29 6.70
CA TYR A 7 -3.76 -0.81 5.34
C TYR A 7 -2.62 -0.26 4.49
N VAL A 8 -2.08 -1.11 3.63
CA VAL A 8 -1.08 -0.70 2.64
C VAL A 8 -1.78 -0.61 1.29
N LEU A 9 -1.67 0.54 0.64
CA LEU A 9 -2.17 0.74 -0.72
C LEU A 9 -1.02 0.54 -1.69
N ASP A 10 -1.19 -0.36 -2.64
CA ASP A 10 -0.20 -0.63 -3.69
C ASP A 10 -0.42 0.23 -4.94
N GLY A 11 0.41 0.04 -5.95
CA GLY A 11 0.30 0.78 -7.21
C GLY A 11 -1.05 0.59 -7.90
N ALA A 12 -1.59 -0.63 -7.87
CA ALA A 12 -2.89 -0.92 -8.49
C ALA A 12 -4.01 -0.12 -7.82
N SER A 13 -3.99 0.01 -6.49
CA SER A 13 -4.98 0.78 -5.75
C SER A 13 -4.84 2.27 -6.01
N LEU A 14 -3.60 2.77 -6.11
CA LEU A 14 -3.36 4.17 -6.48
C LEU A 14 -3.93 4.49 -7.86
N LEU A 15 -3.77 3.58 -8.81
CA LEU A 15 -4.35 3.73 -10.15
C LEU A 15 -5.88 3.69 -10.13
N ALA A 16 -6.47 3.04 -9.14
CA ALA A 16 -7.92 2.93 -8.99
C ALA A 16 -8.55 4.12 -8.27
N MET A 17 -7.75 5.04 -7.73
CA MET A 17 -8.27 6.25 -7.10
C MET A 17 -9.15 7.03 -8.07
N GLY A 18 -10.31 7.47 -7.58
CA GLY A 18 -11.27 8.21 -8.39
C GLY A 18 -12.21 7.35 -9.24
N GLY A 19 -11.91 6.04 -9.39
CA GLY A 19 -12.71 5.12 -10.20
C GLY A 19 -13.26 3.92 -9.45
N ASN A 20 -12.78 3.68 -8.21
CA ASN A 20 -13.19 2.53 -7.41
C ASN A 20 -13.77 3.03 -6.09
N LYS A 21 -15.02 2.65 -5.80
CA LYS A 21 -15.74 3.11 -4.61
C LYS A 21 -15.10 2.61 -3.31
N GLN A 22 -14.52 1.41 -3.31
CA GLN A 22 -13.89 0.85 -2.12
C GLN A 22 -12.61 1.61 -1.79
N VAL A 23 -11.81 1.95 -2.79
CA VAL A 23 -10.62 2.77 -2.61
C VAL A 23 -11.02 4.15 -2.08
N SER A 24 -11.99 4.80 -2.69
CA SER A 24 -12.47 6.11 -2.25
C SER A 24 -13.04 6.07 -0.84
N GLY A 25 -13.79 5.02 -0.50
CA GLY A 25 -14.35 4.82 0.82
C GLY A 25 -13.27 4.65 1.89
N LEU A 26 -12.20 3.92 1.57
CA LEU A 26 -11.09 3.72 2.49
C LEU A 26 -10.33 5.02 2.75
N ILE A 27 -10.09 5.82 1.71
CA ILE A 27 -9.46 7.13 1.84
C ILE A 27 -10.35 8.07 2.68
N HIS A 28 -11.65 8.06 2.43
CA HIS A 28 -12.61 8.85 3.19
C HIS A 28 -12.62 8.44 4.67
N ALA A 29 -12.61 7.15 4.96
CA ALA A 29 -12.55 6.64 6.32
C ALA A 29 -11.28 7.08 7.04
N ALA A 30 -10.14 7.03 6.36
CA ALA A 30 -8.85 7.45 6.93
C ALA A 30 -8.82 8.97 7.18
N ALA A 31 -9.48 9.76 6.33
CA ALA A 31 -9.58 11.21 6.53
C ALA A 31 -10.47 11.56 7.73
N ALA A 32 -11.48 10.73 8.00
CA ALA A 32 -12.48 10.99 9.05
C ALA A 32 -12.10 10.40 10.42
N SER A 33 -11.15 9.46 10.49
CA SER A 33 -10.82 8.77 11.73
C SER A 33 -9.31 8.50 11.85
N VAL A 34 -8.77 8.74 13.04
CA VAL A 34 -7.37 8.40 13.36
C VAL A 34 -7.18 6.89 13.53
N ASP A 35 -8.27 6.13 13.59
CA ASP A 35 -8.23 4.68 13.78
C ASP A 35 -8.05 3.91 12.47
N VAL A 36 -8.08 4.60 11.33
CA VAL A 36 -7.81 4.01 10.01
C VAL A 36 -6.59 4.70 9.43
N ARG A 37 -5.54 3.96 9.17
CA ARG A 37 -4.29 4.51 8.63
C ARG A 37 -3.92 3.82 7.34
N LEU A 38 -3.59 4.64 6.35
CA LEU A 38 -3.22 4.18 5.01
C LEU A 38 -1.74 4.46 4.78
N TRP A 39 -1.04 3.44 4.33
CA TRP A 39 0.41 3.49 4.10
C TRP A 39 0.68 3.22 2.62
N VAL A 40 1.51 4.03 2.01
CA VAL A 40 1.90 3.89 0.61
C VAL A 40 3.40 3.71 0.54
N PRO A 41 3.90 2.54 0.11
CA PRO A 41 5.34 2.37 -0.10
C PRO A 41 5.80 3.33 -1.19
N VAL A 42 6.91 4.03 -0.95
CA VAL A 42 7.41 5.02 -1.89
C VAL A 42 7.68 4.44 -3.28
N LEU A 43 8.11 3.17 -3.35
CA LEU A 43 8.36 2.50 -4.62
C LEU A 43 7.10 2.27 -5.47
N CYS A 44 5.92 2.30 -4.86
CA CYS A 44 4.66 2.17 -5.61
C CYS A 44 4.31 3.44 -6.37
N LEU A 45 4.87 4.59 -6.00
CA LEU A 45 4.56 5.87 -6.63
C LEU A 45 5.09 5.98 -8.06
N PRO A 46 6.40 5.79 -8.32
CA PRO A 46 6.89 5.88 -9.69
C PRO A 46 6.33 4.77 -10.60
N GLU A 47 6.05 3.61 -10.04
CA GLU A 47 5.44 2.51 -10.78
C GLU A 47 4.03 2.88 -11.25
N ALA A 48 3.21 3.45 -10.37
CA ALA A 48 1.87 3.91 -10.73
C ALA A 48 1.92 5.12 -11.68
N GLU A 49 2.86 6.03 -11.46
CA GLU A 49 3.04 7.22 -12.31
C GLU A 49 3.39 6.82 -13.75
N ARG A 50 4.15 5.76 -13.93
CA ARG A 50 4.48 5.24 -15.26
C ARG A 50 3.23 4.77 -16.02
N GLU A 51 2.28 4.21 -15.30
CA GLU A 51 1.01 3.75 -15.90
C GLU A 51 0.07 4.92 -16.18
N ARG A 52 0.00 5.91 -15.28
CA ARG A 52 -0.85 7.08 -15.46
C ARG A 52 -0.20 8.30 -14.82
N ALA A 53 0.13 9.28 -15.65
CA ALA A 53 0.73 10.53 -15.19
C ALA A 53 -0.21 11.28 -14.24
N GLY A 54 0.37 11.91 -13.22
CA GLY A 54 -0.37 12.70 -12.25
C GLY A 54 -0.64 11.99 -10.91
N ILE A 55 -0.32 10.70 -10.81
CA ILE A 55 -0.55 9.93 -9.57
C ILE A 55 0.30 10.50 -8.42
N VAL A 56 1.58 10.77 -8.64
CA VAL A 56 2.46 11.31 -7.60
C VAL A 56 1.96 12.65 -7.10
N ALA A 57 1.54 13.53 -8.01
CA ALA A 57 0.97 14.83 -7.64
C ALA A 57 -0.33 14.66 -6.85
N HIS A 58 -1.18 13.71 -7.25
CA HIS A 58 -2.44 13.45 -6.55
C HIS A 58 -2.18 12.95 -5.11
N VAL A 59 -1.24 12.03 -4.94
CA VAL A 59 -0.84 11.56 -3.61
C VAL A 59 -0.30 12.73 -2.79
N GLY A 60 0.46 13.63 -3.41
CA GLY A 60 1.00 14.82 -2.76
C GLY A 60 -0.07 15.71 -2.13
N VAL A 61 -1.25 15.77 -2.73
CA VAL A 61 -2.39 16.52 -2.18
C VAL A 61 -3.02 15.80 -0.99
N LEU A 62 -2.81 14.48 -0.88
CA LEU A 62 -3.44 13.64 0.14
C LEU A 62 -2.46 13.17 1.24
N LEU A 63 -1.32 13.85 1.42
CA LEU A 63 -0.30 13.41 2.39
C LEU A 63 -0.78 13.44 3.84
N ASP A 64 -1.84 14.17 4.15
CA ASP A 64 -2.48 14.14 5.47
C ASP A 64 -3.17 12.79 5.74
N VAL A 65 -3.51 12.08 4.68
CA VAL A 65 -4.30 10.84 4.74
C VAL A 65 -3.46 9.65 4.29
N LEU A 66 -2.70 9.80 3.22
CA LEU A 66 -1.83 8.76 2.67
C LEU A 66 -0.42 8.97 3.21
N ARG A 67 0.02 8.05 4.06
CA ARG A 67 1.35 8.11 4.68
C ARG A 67 2.34 7.37 3.80
N VAL A 68 3.25 8.10 3.18
CA VAL A 68 4.27 7.51 2.31
C VAL A 68 5.38 6.91 3.18
N VAL A 69 5.72 5.66 2.92
CA VAL A 69 6.79 4.93 3.63
C VAL A 69 8.05 4.98 2.78
N ASP A 70 9.10 5.55 3.35
CA ASP A 70 10.40 5.67 2.67
C ASP A 70 11.06 4.31 2.48
N ASP A 71 11.86 4.23 1.42
CA ASP A 71 12.70 3.06 1.13
C ASP A 71 13.96 3.12 1.99
N ASP A 72 14.15 2.11 2.84
CA ASP A 72 15.34 1.98 3.69
C ASP A 72 16.09 0.69 3.35
N TYR A 73 17.19 0.42 4.06
CA TYR A 73 17.99 -0.78 3.77
C TYR A 73 17.20 -2.07 4.00
N ALA A 74 16.37 -2.11 5.05
CA ALA A 74 15.56 -3.30 5.34
C ALA A 74 14.55 -3.56 4.22
N MET A 75 13.95 -2.52 3.67
CA MET A 75 13.08 -2.65 2.51
C MET A 75 13.86 -3.15 1.29
N ALA A 76 15.07 -2.62 1.07
CA ALA A 76 15.90 -3.05 -0.04
C ALA A 76 16.22 -4.54 0.02
N VAL A 77 16.48 -5.07 1.21
CA VAL A 77 16.73 -6.51 1.41
C VAL A 77 15.50 -7.34 1.03
N THR A 78 14.33 -6.99 1.56
CA THR A 78 13.09 -7.70 1.26
C THR A 78 12.76 -7.63 -0.24
N VAL A 79 12.86 -6.43 -0.81
CA VAL A 79 12.56 -6.23 -2.23
C VAL A 79 13.51 -7.06 -3.10
N ALA A 80 14.82 -7.04 -2.78
CA ALA A 80 15.80 -7.81 -3.55
C ALA A 80 15.49 -9.31 -3.54
N GLU A 81 15.10 -9.86 -2.39
CA GLU A 81 14.75 -11.27 -2.26
C GLU A 81 13.54 -11.62 -3.11
N LEU A 82 12.47 -10.83 -3.02
CA LEU A 82 11.22 -11.10 -3.73
C LEU A 82 11.37 -10.86 -5.24
N VAL A 83 12.10 -9.84 -5.64
CA VAL A 83 12.35 -9.55 -7.06
C VAL A 83 13.16 -10.70 -7.70
N ARG A 84 14.11 -11.28 -6.95
CA ARG A 84 14.84 -12.47 -7.41
C ARG A 84 13.89 -13.63 -7.70
N ASP A 85 12.80 -13.74 -6.95
CA ASP A 85 11.78 -14.77 -7.14
C ASP A 85 10.72 -14.37 -8.18
N GLY A 86 10.91 -13.27 -8.89
CA GLY A 86 10.02 -12.84 -9.96
C GLY A 86 8.89 -11.91 -9.54
N ILE A 87 8.91 -11.40 -8.31
CA ILE A 87 7.89 -10.48 -7.81
C ILE A 87 8.23 -9.06 -8.24
N ASP A 88 7.23 -8.28 -8.67
CA ASP A 88 7.41 -6.87 -9.04
C ASP A 88 7.88 -6.02 -7.87
N PHE A 89 8.66 -4.98 -8.15
CA PHE A 89 9.22 -4.08 -7.13
C PHE A 89 8.16 -3.49 -6.21
N GLY A 90 7.07 -2.96 -6.78
CA GLY A 90 6.02 -2.34 -5.99
C GLY A 90 5.30 -3.33 -5.08
N ILE A 91 5.03 -4.53 -5.58
CA ILE A 91 4.41 -5.60 -4.78
C ILE A 91 5.36 -6.02 -3.66
N ALA A 92 6.64 -6.18 -3.95
CA ALA A 92 7.65 -6.53 -2.95
C ALA A 92 7.72 -5.47 -1.85
N ALA A 93 7.67 -4.18 -2.21
CA ALA A 93 7.66 -3.08 -1.25
C ALA A 93 6.39 -3.12 -0.38
N ALA A 94 5.23 -3.37 -0.98
CA ALA A 94 3.98 -3.48 -0.24
C ALA A 94 4.01 -4.63 0.75
N VAL A 95 4.56 -5.77 0.36
CA VAL A 95 4.75 -6.92 1.24
C VAL A 95 5.64 -6.56 2.43
N HIS A 96 6.75 -5.85 2.18
CA HIS A 96 7.66 -5.44 3.24
C HIS A 96 6.95 -4.55 4.27
N VAL A 97 6.19 -3.56 3.83
CA VAL A 97 5.48 -2.65 4.72
C VAL A 97 4.37 -3.38 5.49
N ALA A 98 3.69 -4.34 4.85
CA ALA A 98 2.57 -5.06 5.44
C ALA A 98 3.00 -6.12 6.47
N ARG A 99 4.19 -6.69 6.34
CA ARG A 99 4.70 -7.67 7.30
C ARG A 99 4.95 -7.00 8.66
N PRO A 100 4.81 -7.73 9.77
CA PRO A 100 5.14 -7.17 11.09
C PRO A 100 6.55 -6.59 11.10
N ASN A 101 6.68 -5.38 11.64
CA ASN A 101 7.94 -4.64 11.70
C ASN A 101 7.93 -3.69 12.89
N LEU A 102 9.00 -2.91 13.10
CA LEU A 102 9.10 -2.01 14.24
C LEU A 102 8.02 -0.92 14.23
N MET A 103 7.65 -0.44 13.04
CA MET A 103 6.62 0.59 12.90
C MET A 103 5.21 0.00 13.06
N LEU A 104 4.99 -1.21 12.56
CA LEU A 104 3.71 -1.92 12.60
C LEU A 104 3.92 -3.32 13.18
N PRO A 105 3.98 -3.45 14.53
CA PRO A 105 4.30 -4.75 15.16
C PRO A 105 3.36 -5.89 14.79
N ASP A 106 2.09 -5.58 14.51
CA ASP A 106 1.09 -6.59 14.11
C ASP A 106 0.93 -6.65 12.59
N GLY A 107 1.73 -5.88 11.86
CA GLY A 107 1.63 -5.79 10.41
C GLY A 107 0.43 -4.98 9.95
N ALA A 108 0.13 -5.07 8.65
CA ALA A 108 -0.99 -4.40 8.01
C ALA A 108 -1.60 -5.32 6.96
N LEU A 109 -2.83 -5.04 6.55
CA LEU A 109 -3.43 -5.68 5.38
C LEU A 109 -3.04 -4.91 4.12
N VAL A 110 -2.75 -5.62 3.04
CA VAL A 110 -2.61 -4.98 1.73
C VAL A 110 -4.01 -4.79 1.17
N ALA A 111 -4.44 -3.55 1.03
CA ALA A 111 -5.74 -3.21 0.44
C ALA A 111 -5.52 -2.98 -1.05
N THR A 112 -6.01 -3.88 -1.89
CA THR A 112 -5.66 -3.88 -3.30
C THR A 112 -6.82 -4.31 -4.19
N VAL A 113 -6.81 -3.81 -5.43
CA VAL A 113 -7.73 -4.26 -6.48
C VAL A 113 -7.17 -5.45 -7.26
N ALA A 114 -5.96 -5.89 -6.92
CA ALA A 114 -5.28 -7.05 -7.55
C ALA A 114 -4.82 -8.04 -6.50
N PRO A 115 -5.75 -8.60 -5.69
CA PRO A 115 -5.38 -9.46 -4.54
C PRO A 115 -4.63 -10.73 -4.94
N GLU A 116 -4.85 -11.24 -6.15
CA GLU A 116 -4.20 -12.46 -6.65
C GLU A 116 -2.68 -12.32 -6.74
N ARG A 117 -2.16 -11.09 -6.85
CA ARG A 117 -0.72 -10.84 -6.95
C ARG A 117 0.02 -11.12 -5.64
N TYR A 118 -0.73 -11.24 -4.53
CA TYR A 118 -0.13 -11.44 -3.20
C TYR A 118 -0.22 -12.89 -2.73
N ALA A 119 -0.72 -13.79 -3.56
CA ALA A 119 -0.86 -15.20 -3.20
C ALA A 119 0.50 -15.80 -2.82
N GLY A 120 0.56 -16.43 -1.64
CA GLY A 120 1.78 -17.08 -1.17
C GLY A 120 2.85 -16.16 -0.61
N LEU A 121 2.59 -14.85 -0.50
CA LEU A 121 3.61 -13.89 -0.04
C LEU A 121 3.56 -13.61 1.47
N GLY A 122 2.70 -14.31 2.21
CA GLY A 122 2.69 -14.24 3.67
C GLY A 122 2.10 -12.96 4.26
N VAL A 123 1.23 -12.28 3.52
CA VAL A 123 0.54 -11.08 3.99
C VAL A 123 -0.97 -11.26 3.88
N GLY A 124 -1.71 -10.58 4.77
CA GLY A 124 -3.16 -10.51 4.67
C GLY A 124 -3.56 -9.50 3.60
N VAL A 125 -4.66 -9.77 2.91
CA VAL A 125 -5.11 -8.94 1.80
C VAL A 125 -6.58 -8.58 1.99
N MET A 126 -6.90 -7.31 1.73
CA MET A 126 -8.28 -6.83 1.62
C MET A 126 -8.57 -6.61 0.13
N ASP A 127 -9.56 -7.31 -0.40
CA ASP A 127 -9.97 -7.19 -1.81
C ASP A 127 -10.88 -5.97 -1.97
N LEU A 128 -10.41 -4.95 -2.68
CA LEU A 128 -11.14 -3.71 -2.92
C LEU A 128 -12.10 -3.78 -4.12
N ASN A 129 -12.28 -4.94 -4.70
CA ASN A 129 -13.23 -5.14 -5.79
C ASN A 129 -14.63 -5.49 -5.32
N ARG A 130 -14.84 -5.62 -4.03
CA ARG A 130 -16.11 -6.07 -3.46
C ARG A 130 -16.89 -4.97 -2.78
#